data_3d229b046571987df96d98778da27be7
#
_entry.id   3d229b046571987df96d98778da27be7
#
_cell.length_a   1.000
_cell.length_b   1.000
_cell.length_c   1.000
_cell.angle_alpha   90.00
_cell.angle_beta   90.00
_cell.angle_gamma   90.00
#
_symmetry.space_group_name_H-M   'P 1'
#
loop_
_entity.id
_entity.type
_entity.pdbx_description
1 polymer ?
#
loop_
_entity_poly.entity_id
_entity_poly.type
_entity_poly.pdbx_seq_one_letter_code
_entity_poly.pdbx_strand_id
1 'polypeptide(L)'
;MNEIVSYFSTIPSSHRSLILVAGISFFWLIENAFPLFNFNYKKWQHAGINIFMTLTTIIINFSLAFILLKTSDWAIANNFGVLQWLPQMSLWLYALIGLLLLDLIGAYLVHLIEHKVKFLWRFHLIHHTDTWVDTTSGNRHHPGESVIRFAFTTLGVLIVGSPMWMVFMYQTISIVSTQFTHANITLPKRLDIFLSYFIVSPNMHKVHHHFMLPYTDSNYGNIFSVWDRLFGTFMYLPKEKIVYGIDTYMETQDHNQLNNLLKIPFQKQRSPKNN
;
A
#
# COMPACT_ATOMS: atom_id res chain seq x y z
N MET A 1 8.36 -2.20 25.18
CA MET A 1 7.83 -3.21 24.22
C MET A 1 6.64 -3.98 24.76
N ASN A 2 6.63 -4.46 26.01
CA ASN A 2 5.48 -5.20 26.57
C ASN A 2 4.17 -4.42 26.52
N GLU A 3 4.18 -3.11 26.77
CA GLU A 3 3.00 -2.24 26.63
C GLU A 3 2.50 -2.16 25.20
N ILE A 4 3.42 -2.10 24.20
CA ILE A 4 3.08 -2.11 22.79
C ILE A 4 2.41 -3.43 22.41
N VAL A 5 2.97 -4.55 22.83
CA VAL A 5 2.37 -5.87 22.59
C VAL A 5 0.99 -5.96 23.23
N SER A 6 0.86 -5.53 24.48
CA SER A 6 -0.44 -5.52 25.19
C SER A 6 -1.47 -4.68 24.47
N TYR A 7 -1.09 -3.47 24.03
CA TYR A 7 -1.97 -2.58 23.27
C TYR A 7 -2.44 -3.21 21.96
N PHE A 8 -1.50 -3.72 21.13
CA PHE A 8 -1.88 -4.33 19.85
C PHE A 8 -2.56 -5.69 19.99
N SER A 9 -2.38 -6.40 21.09
CA SER A 9 -3.14 -7.64 21.36
C SER A 9 -4.63 -7.39 21.58
N THR A 10 -4.99 -6.19 22.02
CA THR A 10 -6.37 -5.82 22.38
C THR A 10 -6.86 -4.55 21.69
N ILE A 11 -6.17 -4.11 20.63
CA ILE A 11 -6.48 -2.82 19.94
C ILE A 11 -7.96 -2.76 19.53
N PRO A 12 -8.74 -1.77 20.01
CA PRO A 12 -10.13 -1.63 19.62
C PRO A 12 -10.28 -1.30 18.14
N SER A 13 -11.32 -1.79 17.49
CA SER A 13 -11.64 -1.45 16.10
C SER A 13 -11.82 0.06 15.90
N SER A 14 -12.34 0.77 16.91
CA SER A 14 -12.44 2.23 16.91
C SER A 14 -11.09 2.93 16.81
N HIS A 15 -10.05 2.44 17.49
CA HIS A 15 -8.70 3.01 17.37
C HIS A 15 -8.12 2.81 15.96
N ARG A 16 -8.31 1.64 15.36
CA ARG A 16 -7.87 1.38 13.98
C ARG A 16 -8.59 2.29 12.98
N SER A 17 -9.90 2.47 13.14
CA SER A 17 -10.68 3.40 12.32
C SER A 17 -10.23 4.85 12.54
N LEU A 18 -9.96 5.24 13.78
CA LEU A 18 -9.46 6.58 14.11
C LEU A 18 -8.08 6.83 13.46
N ILE A 19 -7.16 5.88 13.51
CA ILE A 19 -5.84 5.99 12.88
C ILE A 19 -5.99 6.21 11.37
N LEU A 20 -6.87 5.45 10.71
CA LEU A 20 -7.13 5.62 9.28
C LEU A 20 -7.67 7.02 8.96
N VAL A 21 -8.73 7.44 9.66
CA VAL A 21 -9.39 8.74 9.41
C VAL A 21 -8.50 9.91 9.80
N ALA A 22 -7.85 9.83 10.95
CA ALA A 22 -6.94 10.88 11.43
C ALA A 22 -5.72 11.03 10.51
N GLY A 23 -5.16 9.91 10.04
CA GLY A 23 -4.04 9.92 9.10
C GLY A 23 -4.41 10.54 7.75
N ILE A 24 -5.55 10.15 7.16
CA ILE A 24 -6.04 10.79 5.93
C ILE A 24 -6.24 12.29 6.16
N SER A 25 -6.91 12.68 7.26
CA SER A 25 -7.18 14.08 7.56
C SER A 25 -5.89 14.89 7.77
N PHE A 26 -4.93 14.32 8.49
CA PHE A 26 -3.63 14.95 8.76
C PHE A 26 -2.86 15.20 7.46
N PHE A 27 -2.68 14.17 6.64
CA PHE A 27 -1.96 14.33 5.37
C PHE A 27 -2.72 15.20 4.37
N TRP A 28 -4.05 15.16 4.38
CA TRP A 28 -4.87 16.06 3.55
C TRP A 28 -4.67 17.53 3.93
N LEU A 29 -4.55 17.85 5.22
CA LEU A 29 -4.25 19.20 5.66
C LEU A 29 -2.83 19.64 5.23
N ILE A 30 -1.84 18.75 5.38
CA ILE A 30 -0.46 19.05 4.99
C ILE A 30 -0.34 19.24 3.47
N GLU A 31 -0.94 18.38 2.66
CA GLU A 31 -0.88 18.52 1.19
C GLU A 31 -1.60 19.75 0.66
N ASN A 32 -2.58 20.30 1.39
CA ASN A 32 -3.18 21.59 1.05
C ASN A 32 -2.26 22.77 1.39
N ALA A 33 -1.44 22.63 2.44
CA ALA A 33 -0.51 23.67 2.87
C ALA A 33 0.81 23.65 2.06
N PHE A 34 1.28 22.47 1.70
CA PHE A 34 2.58 22.25 1.04
C PHE A 34 2.45 21.27 -0.14
N PRO A 35 1.66 21.58 -1.17
CA PRO A 35 1.42 20.65 -2.29
C PRO A 35 2.68 20.45 -3.13
N LEU A 36 2.90 19.20 -3.58
CA LEU A 36 3.94 18.90 -4.57
C LEU A 36 3.51 19.38 -5.96
N PHE A 37 2.26 19.10 -6.33
CA PHE A 37 1.64 19.52 -7.58
C PHE A 37 0.37 20.31 -7.31
N ASN A 38 0.16 21.41 -8.01
CA ASN A 38 -1.07 22.19 -7.97
C ASN A 38 -2.06 21.61 -8.99
N PHE A 39 -2.88 20.66 -8.56
CA PHE A 39 -3.89 20.07 -9.42
C PHE A 39 -5.14 20.96 -9.53
N ASN A 40 -5.65 21.09 -10.75
CA ASN A 40 -6.96 21.69 -10.98
C ASN A 40 -8.00 20.57 -11.22
N TYR A 41 -8.61 20.05 -10.16
CA TYR A 41 -9.55 18.92 -10.21
C TYR A 41 -10.67 19.04 -9.19
N LYS A 42 -11.72 18.25 -9.37
CA LYS A 42 -12.86 18.20 -8.43
C LYS A 42 -12.49 17.32 -7.23
N LYS A 43 -11.73 17.89 -6.29
CA LYS A 43 -11.12 17.18 -5.15
C LYS A 43 -12.10 16.29 -4.38
N TRP A 44 -13.31 16.78 -4.09
CA TRP A 44 -14.31 15.99 -3.36
C TRP A 44 -14.89 14.82 -4.18
N GLN A 45 -15.04 14.98 -5.49
CA GLN A 45 -15.48 13.88 -6.36
C GLN A 45 -14.40 12.79 -6.43
N HIS A 46 -13.15 13.19 -6.58
CA HIS A 46 -11.98 12.29 -6.56
C HIS A 46 -11.88 11.53 -5.23
N ALA A 47 -11.87 12.26 -4.11
CA ALA A 47 -11.87 11.66 -2.77
C ALA A 47 -13.06 10.72 -2.54
N GLY A 48 -14.25 11.05 -3.03
CA GLY A 48 -15.45 10.21 -2.93
C GLY A 48 -15.27 8.84 -3.59
N ILE A 49 -14.63 8.78 -4.77
CA ILE A 49 -14.28 7.53 -5.45
C ILE A 49 -13.30 6.71 -4.60
N ASN A 50 -12.23 7.35 -4.13
CA ASN A 50 -11.19 6.70 -3.34
C ASN A 50 -11.71 6.21 -1.98
N ILE A 51 -12.57 6.99 -1.31
CA ILE A 51 -13.25 6.60 -0.07
C ILE A 51 -14.18 5.41 -0.32
N PHE A 52 -14.94 5.38 -1.42
CA PHE A 52 -15.76 4.23 -1.78
C PHE A 52 -14.90 2.95 -1.90
N MET A 53 -13.78 3.02 -2.62
CA MET A 53 -12.84 1.88 -2.75
C MET A 53 -12.27 1.47 -1.38
N THR A 54 -11.91 2.44 -0.53
CA THR A 54 -11.47 2.19 0.85
C THR A 54 -12.53 1.45 1.66
N LEU A 55 -13.79 1.86 1.57
CA LEU A 55 -14.89 1.21 2.28
C LEU A 55 -15.10 -0.24 1.79
N THR A 56 -15.00 -0.51 0.49
CA THR A 56 -15.08 -1.88 -0.03
C THR A 56 -13.93 -2.75 0.49
N THR A 57 -12.72 -2.20 0.57
CA THR A 57 -11.56 -2.89 1.17
C THR A 57 -11.80 -3.20 2.65
N ILE A 58 -12.33 -2.26 3.43
CA ILE A 58 -12.67 -2.47 4.85
C ILE A 58 -13.69 -3.60 5.00
N ILE A 59 -14.76 -3.59 4.19
CA ILE A 59 -15.80 -4.62 4.22
C ILE A 59 -15.21 -6.00 3.90
N ILE A 60 -14.39 -6.11 2.87
CA ILE A 60 -13.73 -7.37 2.48
C ILE A 60 -12.83 -7.86 3.61
N ASN A 61 -11.94 -7.01 4.12
CA ASN A 61 -11.01 -7.39 5.19
C ASN A 61 -11.75 -7.79 6.47
N PHE A 62 -12.84 -7.11 6.82
CA PHE A 62 -13.68 -7.47 7.97
C PHE A 62 -14.36 -8.82 7.76
N SER A 63 -14.95 -9.06 6.60
CA SER A 63 -15.62 -10.32 6.25
C SER A 63 -14.69 -11.52 6.26
N LEU A 64 -13.41 -11.31 5.91
CA LEU A 64 -12.40 -12.36 5.84
C LEU A 64 -11.53 -12.44 7.11
N ALA A 65 -11.69 -11.51 8.06
CA ALA A 65 -10.81 -11.40 9.24
C ALA A 65 -10.68 -12.69 10.05
N PHE A 66 -11.75 -13.51 10.09
CA PHE A 66 -11.73 -14.79 10.78
C PHE A 66 -10.66 -15.76 10.23
N ILE A 67 -10.46 -15.76 8.89
CA ILE A 67 -9.44 -16.60 8.25
C ILE A 67 -8.05 -16.16 8.72
N LEU A 68 -7.79 -14.85 8.74
CA LEU A 68 -6.51 -14.30 9.18
C LEU A 68 -6.22 -14.64 10.65
N LEU A 69 -7.21 -14.47 11.53
CA LEU A 69 -7.11 -14.81 12.96
C LEU A 69 -6.77 -16.30 13.13
N LYS A 70 -7.54 -17.19 12.49
CA LYS A 70 -7.32 -18.63 12.57
C LYS A 70 -5.98 -19.06 12.00
N THR A 71 -5.48 -18.40 10.95
CA THR A 71 -4.16 -18.66 10.40
C THR A 71 -3.05 -18.32 11.40
N SER A 72 -3.14 -17.16 12.04
CA SER A 72 -2.19 -16.75 13.09
C SER A 72 -2.24 -17.72 14.29
N ASP A 73 -3.44 -18.02 14.82
CA ASP A 73 -3.62 -18.94 15.94
C ASP A 73 -3.03 -20.32 15.62
N TRP A 74 -3.31 -20.83 14.41
CA TRP A 74 -2.80 -22.13 13.96
C TRP A 74 -1.28 -22.14 13.86
N ALA A 75 -0.68 -21.11 13.27
CA ALA A 75 0.77 -21.02 13.12
C ALA A 75 1.48 -21.02 14.49
N ILE A 76 0.97 -20.25 15.44
CA ILE A 76 1.51 -20.21 16.82
C ILE A 76 1.35 -21.55 17.52
N ALA A 77 0.13 -22.15 17.48
CA ALA A 77 -0.16 -23.42 18.16
C ALA A 77 0.66 -24.60 17.64
N ASN A 78 1.05 -24.56 16.35
CA ASN A 78 1.84 -25.62 15.71
C ASN A 78 3.34 -25.29 15.60
N ASN A 79 3.80 -24.20 16.20
CA ASN A 79 5.18 -23.71 16.06
C ASN A 79 5.62 -23.61 14.59
N PHE A 80 4.73 -23.12 13.71
CA PHE A 80 4.96 -23.03 12.29
C PHE A 80 5.29 -21.59 11.88
N GLY A 81 6.26 -21.46 11.00
CA GLY A 81 6.66 -20.21 10.37
C GLY A 81 8.01 -19.67 10.85
N VAL A 82 8.60 -18.78 10.06
CA VAL A 82 9.99 -18.32 10.25
C VAL A 82 10.23 -17.85 11.68
N LEU A 83 9.37 -17.04 12.26
CA LEU A 83 9.54 -16.50 13.60
C LEU A 83 9.49 -17.56 14.70
N GLN A 84 8.78 -18.66 14.46
CA GLN A 84 8.65 -19.76 15.41
C GLN A 84 9.90 -20.68 15.42
N TRP A 85 10.67 -20.65 14.33
CA TRP A 85 11.89 -21.45 14.16
C TRP A 85 13.16 -20.71 14.56
N LEU A 86 13.07 -19.39 14.81
CA LEU A 86 14.21 -18.60 15.23
C LEU A 86 14.54 -18.85 16.71
N PRO A 87 15.83 -18.74 17.10
CA PRO A 87 16.22 -18.82 18.51
C PRO A 87 15.59 -17.69 19.33
N GLN A 88 15.55 -17.88 20.65
CA GLN A 88 15.09 -16.82 21.55
C GLN A 88 15.92 -15.55 21.39
N MET A 89 15.24 -14.42 21.29
CA MET A 89 15.85 -13.12 21.09
C MET A 89 15.07 -12.03 21.85
N SER A 90 15.61 -10.81 21.85
CA SER A 90 14.89 -9.68 22.44
C SER A 90 13.59 -9.41 21.66
N LEU A 91 12.54 -9.00 22.38
CA LEU A 91 11.23 -8.72 21.79
C LEU A 91 11.27 -7.62 20.70
N TRP A 92 12.21 -6.69 20.80
CA TRP A 92 12.44 -5.67 19.77
C TRP A 92 12.96 -6.27 18.46
N LEU A 93 13.93 -7.16 18.55
CA LEU A 93 14.49 -7.83 17.37
C LEU A 93 13.47 -8.76 16.73
N TYR A 94 12.71 -9.51 17.54
CA TYR A 94 11.61 -10.35 17.10
C TYR A 94 10.56 -9.55 16.33
N ALA A 95 10.16 -8.38 16.87
CA ALA A 95 9.20 -7.50 16.22
C ALA A 95 9.74 -6.91 14.90
N LEU A 96 11.01 -6.48 14.90
CA LEU A 96 11.64 -5.93 13.69
C LEU A 96 11.72 -6.96 12.56
N ILE A 97 12.16 -8.18 12.86
CA ILE A 97 12.23 -9.28 11.87
C ILE A 97 10.83 -9.59 11.35
N GLY A 98 9.84 -9.70 12.25
CA GLY A 98 8.48 -9.99 11.84
C GLY A 98 7.86 -8.89 10.96
N LEU A 99 8.07 -7.61 11.29
CA LEU A 99 7.61 -6.50 10.48
C LEU A 99 8.28 -6.49 9.10
N LEU A 100 9.60 -6.73 9.04
CA LEU A 100 10.32 -6.83 7.78
C LEU A 100 9.75 -7.96 6.91
N LEU A 101 9.57 -9.16 7.46
CA LEU A 101 9.05 -10.31 6.71
C LEU A 101 7.59 -10.11 6.28
N LEU A 102 6.74 -9.53 7.12
CA LEU A 102 5.36 -9.21 6.76
C LEU A 102 5.30 -8.17 5.64
N ASP A 103 6.16 -7.15 5.69
CA ASP A 103 6.24 -6.14 4.63
C ASP A 103 6.80 -6.72 3.32
N LEU A 104 7.80 -7.60 3.41
CA LEU A 104 8.32 -8.30 2.24
C LEU A 104 7.22 -9.10 1.53
N ILE A 105 6.48 -9.95 2.27
CA ILE A 105 5.52 -10.88 1.68
C ILE A 105 4.18 -10.21 1.42
N GLY A 106 3.67 -9.49 2.41
CA GLY A 106 2.32 -8.90 2.40
C GLY A 106 2.21 -7.57 1.64
N ALA A 107 3.36 -6.92 1.32
CA ALA A 107 3.37 -5.69 0.55
C ALA A 107 4.28 -5.79 -0.68
N TYR A 108 5.61 -5.88 -0.51
CA TYR A 108 6.54 -5.82 -1.64
C TYR A 108 6.30 -6.93 -2.68
N LEU A 109 6.27 -8.20 -2.27
CA LEU A 109 6.14 -9.32 -3.20
C LEU A 109 4.75 -9.35 -3.86
N VAL A 110 3.68 -9.10 -3.12
CA VAL A 110 2.35 -9.04 -3.73
C VAL A 110 2.28 -7.92 -4.75
N HIS A 111 2.81 -6.75 -4.45
CA HIS A 111 2.83 -5.59 -5.34
C HIS A 111 3.64 -5.87 -6.63
N LEU A 112 4.85 -6.44 -6.48
CA LEU A 112 5.65 -6.91 -7.61
C LEU A 112 4.88 -7.92 -8.48
N ILE A 113 4.23 -8.90 -7.85
CA ILE A 113 3.46 -9.94 -8.55
C ILE A 113 2.24 -9.34 -9.26
N GLU A 114 1.55 -8.39 -8.63
CA GLU A 114 0.43 -7.65 -9.25
C GLU A 114 0.86 -6.91 -10.51
N HIS A 115 2.07 -6.37 -10.57
CA HIS A 115 2.62 -5.76 -11.77
C HIS A 115 3.06 -6.75 -12.85
N LYS A 116 3.61 -7.91 -12.45
CA LYS A 116 4.19 -8.88 -13.39
C LYS A 116 3.18 -9.91 -13.92
N VAL A 117 2.12 -10.20 -13.19
CA VAL A 117 1.08 -11.15 -13.58
C VAL A 117 -0.09 -10.42 -14.21
N LYS A 118 -0.27 -10.55 -15.53
CA LYS A 118 -1.30 -9.83 -16.33
C LYS A 118 -2.71 -9.89 -15.73
N PHE A 119 -3.10 -11.04 -15.15
CA PHE A 119 -4.42 -11.19 -14.53
C PHE A 119 -4.55 -10.30 -13.29
N LEU A 120 -3.53 -10.25 -12.43
CA LEU A 120 -3.52 -9.45 -11.20
C LEU A 120 -3.37 -7.97 -11.52
N TRP A 121 -2.52 -7.62 -12.49
CA TRP A 121 -2.37 -6.26 -13.00
C TRP A 121 -3.70 -5.62 -13.37
N ARG A 122 -4.64 -6.35 -13.94
CA ARG A 122 -5.96 -5.82 -14.30
C ARG A 122 -6.70 -5.18 -13.13
N PHE A 123 -6.52 -5.70 -11.93
CA PHE A 123 -7.14 -5.17 -10.72
C PHE A 123 -6.31 -4.04 -10.13
N HIS A 124 -4.99 -4.21 -10.08
CA HIS A 124 -4.06 -3.21 -9.55
C HIS A 124 -3.95 -1.97 -10.47
N LEU A 125 -4.14 -2.13 -11.76
CA LEU A 125 -4.22 -1.05 -12.73
C LEU A 125 -5.16 0.09 -12.29
N ILE A 126 -6.25 -0.21 -11.57
CA ILE A 126 -7.20 0.79 -11.08
C ILE A 126 -6.52 1.81 -10.15
N HIS A 127 -5.57 1.34 -9.33
CA HIS A 127 -4.75 2.18 -8.47
C HIS A 127 -3.88 3.14 -9.30
N HIS A 128 -3.31 2.65 -10.40
CA HIS A 128 -2.46 3.44 -11.31
C HIS A 128 -3.23 4.36 -12.28
N THR A 129 -4.55 4.18 -12.45
CA THR A 129 -5.34 5.11 -13.29
C THR A 129 -5.44 6.51 -12.70
N ASP A 130 -5.07 6.70 -11.44
CA ASP A 130 -5.19 8.00 -10.77
C ASP A 130 -4.18 9.01 -11.33
N THR A 131 -4.70 10.09 -11.93
CA THR A 131 -3.90 11.18 -12.48
C THR A 131 -3.71 12.34 -11.49
N TRP A 132 -4.31 12.25 -10.30
CA TRP A 132 -4.27 13.27 -9.24
C TRP A 132 -3.93 12.63 -7.89
N VAL A 133 -2.83 11.90 -7.83
CA VAL A 133 -2.42 11.16 -6.64
C VAL A 133 -2.34 12.08 -5.42
N ASP A 134 -3.18 11.80 -4.44
CA ASP A 134 -3.24 12.47 -3.13
C ASP A 134 -3.36 11.44 -2.01
N THR A 135 -3.45 11.88 -0.75
CA THR A 135 -3.50 10.96 0.39
C THR A 135 -4.65 9.96 0.33
N THR A 136 -5.74 10.28 -0.38
CA THR A 136 -6.89 9.36 -0.53
C THR A 136 -6.63 8.26 -1.55
N SER A 137 -5.66 8.44 -2.45
CA SER A 137 -5.31 7.49 -3.52
C SER A 137 -4.66 6.21 -2.98
N GLY A 138 -4.07 6.27 -1.78
CA GLY A 138 -3.38 5.12 -1.19
C GLY A 138 -4.24 3.87 -0.99
N ASN A 139 -5.55 4.03 -0.89
CA ASN A 139 -6.50 2.93 -0.75
C ASN A 139 -7.44 2.79 -1.96
N ARG A 140 -7.06 3.34 -3.12
CA ARG A 140 -7.81 3.23 -4.37
C ARG A 140 -7.64 1.82 -4.97
N HIS A 141 -8.14 0.80 -4.27
CA HIS A 141 -8.02 -0.60 -4.68
C HIS A 141 -9.36 -1.14 -5.18
N HIS A 142 -9.34 -1.82 -6.33
CA HIS A 142 -10.51 -2.57 -6.79
C HIS A 142 -10.89 -3.64 -5.76
N PRO A 143 -12.19 -3.94 -5.52
CA PRO A 143 -12.59 -4.99 -4.57
C PRO A 143 -11.91 -6.35 -4.85
N GLY A 144 -11.71 -6.73 -6.11
CA GLY A 144 -10.96 -7.94 -6.49
C GLY A 144 -9.50 -7.90 -6.05
N GLU A 145 -8.84 -6.75 -6.15
CA GLU A 145 -7.49 -6.56 -5.62
C GLU A 145 -7.45 -6.70 -4.10
N SER A 146 -8.45 -6.16 -3.40
CA SER A 146 -8.52 -6.29 -1.93
C SER A 146 -8.59 -7.76 -1.49
N VAL A 147 -9.29 -8.63 -2.23
CA VAL A 147 -9.32 -10.07 -1.97
C VAL A 147 -7.94 -10.70 -2.23
N ILE A 148 -7.29 -10.33 -3.32
CA ILE A 148 -5.94 -10.82 -3.66
C ILE A 148 -4.94 -10.43 -2.57
N ARG A 149 -4.90 -9.15 -2.19
CA ARG A 149 -4.01 -8.63 -1.13
C ARG A 149 -4.30 -9.25 0.23
N PHE A 150 -5.58 -9.51 0.56
CA PHE A 150 -5.95 -10.26 1.76
C PHE A 150 -5.36 -11.67 1.76
N ALA A 151 -5.45 -12.39 0.63
CA ALA A 151 -4.90 -13.75 0.50
C ALA A 151 -3.37 -13.74 0.70
N PHE A 152 -2.64 -12.80 0.08
CA PHE A 152 -1.20 -12.65 0.27
C PHE A 152 -0.82 -12.23 1.69
N THR A 153 -1.60 -11.36 2.32
CA THR A 153 -1.40 -11.01 3.74
C THR A 153 -1.56 -12.24 4.63
N THR A 154 -2.59 -13.06 4.39
CA THR A 154 -2.81 -14.30 5.14
C THR A 154 -1.69 -15.31 4.91
N LEU A 155 -1.21 -15.45 3.67
CA LEU A 155 -0.04 -16.26 3.34
C LEU A 155 1.22 -15.74 4.04
N GLY A 156 1.42 -14.43 4.09
CA GLY A 156 2.50 -13.79 4.83
C GLY A 156 2.44 -14.12 6.31
N VAL A 157 1.27 -14.01 6.94
CA VAL A 157 1.05 -14.37 8.34
C VAL A 157 1.39 -15.83 8.61
N LEU A 158 1.01 -16.73 7.72
CA LEU A 158 1.32 -18.15 7.81
C LEU A 158 2.83 -18.42 7.71
N ILE A 159 3.47 -17.92 6.64
CA ILE A 159 4.91 -18.15 6.38
C ILE A 159 5.78 -17.54 7.48
N VAL A 160 5.43 -16.34 7.91
CA VAL A 160 6.15 -15.65 8.99
C VAL A 160 5.90 -16.32 10.35
N GLY A 161 4.73 -16.91 10.55
CA GLY A 161 4.32 -17.45 11.86
C GLY A 161 4.07 -16.33 12.87
N SER A 162 3.43 -15.23 12.43
CA SER A 162 3.32 -14.02 13.23
C SER A 162 2.10 -14.04 14.17
N PRO A 163 2.27 -13.61 15.43
CA PRO A 163 1.15 -13.43 16.34
C PRO A 163 0.28 -12.23 15.95
N MET A 164 -1.01 -12.25 16.29
CA MET A 164 -1.97 -11.21 15.85
C MET A 164 -1.61 -9.80 16.31
N TRP A 165 -0.98 -9.61 17.47
CA TRP A 165 -0.53 -8.28 17.89
C TRP A 165 0.47 -7.67 16.88
N MET A 166 1.35 -8.51 16.32
CA MET A 166 2.32 -8.07 15.30
C MET A 166 1.64 -7.75 13.97
N VAL A 167 0.63 -8.55 13.60
CA VAL A 167 -0.18 -8.29 12.39
C VAL A 167 -0.90 -6.95 12.49
N PHE A 168 -1.54 -6.67 13.64
CA PHE A 168 -2.22 -5.39 13.85
C PHE A 168 -1.24 -4.21 13.89
N MET A 169 -0.07 -4.38 14.49
CA MET A 169 0.99 -3.37 14.47
C MET A 169 1.47 -3.11 13.03
N TYR A 170 1.76 -4.17 12.27
CA TYR A 170 2.13 -4.07 10.86
C TYR A 170 1.07 -3.35 10.03
N GLN A 171 -0.19 -3.74 10.12
CA GLN A 171 -1.30 -3.11 9.39
C GLN A 171 -1.43 -1.61 9.75
N THR A 172 -1.25 -1.26 11.01
CA THR A 172 -1.29 0.13 11.47
C THR A 172 -0.17 0.97 10.85
N ILE A 173 1.06 0.47 10.88
CA ILE A 173 2.21 1.14 10.28
C ILE A 173 2.03 1.23 8.75
N SER A 174 1.58 0.14 8.12
CA SER A 174 1.33 0.07 6.67
C SER A 174 0.32 1.12 6.20
N ILE A 175 -0.81 1.28 6.91
CA ILE A 175 -1.82 2.30 6.59
C ILE A 175 -1.23 3.71 6.64
N VAL A 176 -0.50 4.04 7.72
CA VAL A 176 0.12 5.37 7.88
C VAL A 176 1.18 5.60 6.81
N SER A 177 2.00 4.58 6.50
CA SER A 177 3.00 4.66 5.44
C SER A 177 2.36 4.89 4.07
N THR A 178 1.28 4.18 3.75
CA THR A 178 0.53 4.34 2.50
C THR A 178 -0.02 5.76 2.36
N GLN A 179 -0.61 6.31 3.42
CA GLN A 179 -1.11 7.69 3.41
C GLN A 179 0.02 8.71 3.21
N PHE A 180 1.15 8.51 3.87
CA PHE A 180 2.34 9.35 3.74
C PHE A 180 2.92 9.33 2.32
N THR A 181 3.09 8.14 1.75
CA THR A 181 3.75 7.97 0.44
C THR A 181 2.89 8.49 -0.71
N HIS A 182 1.56 8.41 -0.59
CA HIS A 182 0.62 8.93 -1.60
C HIS A 182 0.30 10.43 -1.42
N ALA A 183 0.45 10.98 -0.21
CA ALA A 183 0.14 12.39 0.01
C ALA A 183 0.84 13.29 -1.02
N ASN A 184 0.10 14.24 -1.59
CA ASN A 184 0.62 15.21 -2.57
C ASN A 184 1.48 16.28 -1.89
N ILE A 185 2.52 15.84 -1.19
CA ILE A 185 3.43 16.69 -0.42
C ILE A 185 4.83 16.73 -1.02
N THR A 186 5.50 17.86 -0.83
CA THR A 186 6.92 18.01 -1.16
C THR A 186 7.76 17.95 0.11
N LEU A 187 8.79 17.11 0.09
CA LEU A 187 9.82 17.10 1.13
C LEU A 187 11.09 17.79 0.62
N PRO A 188 11.90 18.40 1.51
CA PRO A 188 13.24 18.82 1.14
C PRO A 188 14.02 17.65 0.54
N LYS A 189 14.65 17.85 -0.63
CA LYS A 189 15.32 16.78 -1.38
C LYS A 189 16.28 15.93 -0.52
N ARG A 190 17.06 16.56 0.36
CA ARG A 190 18.00 15.83 1.23
C ARG A 190 17.28 14.92 2.23
N LEU A 191 16.14 15.38 2.76
CA LEU A 191 15.32 14.61 3.69
C LEU A 191 14.65 13.44 2.98
N ASP A 192 14.07 13.67 1.81
CA ASP A 192 13.44 12.59 1.02
C ASP A 192 14.45 11.50 0.65
N ILE A 193 15.64 11.88 0.17
CA ILE A 193 16.72 10.94 -0.13
C ILE A 193 17.14 10.18 1.14
N PHE A 194 17.33 10.87 2.28
CA PHE A 194 17.71 10.22 3.53
C PHE A 194 16.66 9.19 3.98
N LEU A 195 15.38 9.58 3.99
CA LEU A 195 14.28 8.68 4.35
C LEU A 195 14.22 7.47 3.42
N SER A 196 14.44 7.67 2.11
CA SER A 196 14.38 6.60 1.12
C SER A 196 15.42 5.49 1.29
N TYR A 197 16.41 5.63 2.17
CA TYR A 197 17.34 4.55 2.53
C TYR A 197 16.70 3.53 3.49
N PHE A 198 15.71 3.94 4.28
CA PHE A 198 15.13 3.11 5.34
C PHE A 198 13.67 2.78 5.07
N ILE A 199 12.89 3.81 4.72
CA ILE A 199 11.45 3.70 4.45
C ILE A 199 11.12 4.23 3.06
N VAL A 200 9.98 3.83 2.54
CA VAL A 200 9.48 4.38 1.27
C VAL A 200 9.13 5.84 1.47
N SER A 201 9.81 6.72 0.73
CA SER A 201 9.53 8.16 0.79
C SER A 201 8.44 8.56 -0.20
N PRO A 202 7.78 9.71 -0.01
CA PRO A 202 6.78 10.20 -0.96
C PRO A 202 7.30 10.31 -2.39
N ASN A 203 8.50 10.86 -2.61
CA ASN A 203 9.04 10.98 -3.97
C ASN A 203 9.39 9.62 -4.58
N MET A 204 9.91 8.68 -3.78
CA MET A 204 10.19 7.32 -4.24
C MET A 204 8.92 6.63 -4.75
N HIS A 205 7.80 6.69 -4.00
CA HIS A 205 6.55 6.06 -4.40
C HIS A 205 5.86 6.78 -5.57
N LYS A 206 6.02 8.11 -5.69
CA LYS A 206 5.48 8.87 -6.82
C LYS A 206 6.13 8.50 -8.15
N VAL A 207 7.39 8.05 -8.15
CA VAL A 207 8.04 7.50 -9.34
C VAL A 207 7.32 6.24 -9.81
N HIS A 208 6.88 5.39 -8.89
CA HIS A 208 6.09 4.20 -9.17
C HIS A 208 4.74 4.54 -9.86
N HIS A 209 4.11 5.65 -9.50
CA HIS A 209 2.88 6.15 -10.15
C HIS A 209 3.12 6.90 -11.46
N HIS A 210 4.36 6.96 -11.96
CA HIS A 210 4.60 7.55 -13.27
C HIS A 210 3.96 6.71 -14.38
N PHE A 211 3.31 7.38 -15.35
CA PHE A 211 2.43 6.75 -16.33
C PHE A 211 3.10 5.77 -17.30
N MET A 212 4.42 5.75 -17.39
CA MET A 212 5.18 5.05 -18.43
C MET A 212 6.25 4.13 -17.83
N LEU A 213 6.44 2.98 -18.47
CA LEU A 213 7.57 2.10 -18.20
C LEU A 213 8.92 2.80 -18.49
N PRO A 214 10.00 2.45 -17.79
CA PRO A 214 10.09 1.41 -16.76
C PRO A 214 9.66 1.87 -15.37
N TYR A 215 9.32 3.15 -15.17
CA TYR A 215 9.09 3.75 -13.86
C TYR A 215 7.87 3.16 -13.14
N THR A 216 6.76 2.89 -13.86
CA THR A 216 5.59 2.20 -13.30
C THR A 216 5.96 0.83 -12.71
N ASP A 217 6.96 0.16 -13.28
CA ASP A 217 7.46 -1.15 -12.85
C ASP A 217 8.65 -1.05 -11.89
N SER A 218 8.61 -0.13 -10.94
CA SER A 218 9.67 0.14 -9.96
C SER A 218 9.10 0.51 -8.60
N ASN A 219 9.92 0.56 -7.55
CA ASN A 219 9.59 1.08 -6.22
C ASN A 219 8.31 0.47 -5.61
N TYR A 220 8.28 -0.86 -5.50
CA TYR A 220 7.14 -1.64 -5.00
C TYR A 220 6.98 -1.65 -3.48
N GLY A 221 7.96 -1.14 -2.72
CA GLY A 221 7.93 -1.09 -1.26
C GLY A 221 6.74 -0.32 -0.72
N ASN A 222 6.30 -0.67 0.50
CA ASN A 222 5.27 0.06 1.24
C ASN A 222 5.82 0.74 2.51
N ILE A 223 6.36 -0.05 3.45
CA ILE A 223 6.99 0.51 4.66
C ILE A 223 8.50 0.67 4.42
N PHE A 224 9.18 -0.43 4.12
CA PHE A 224 10.63 -0.48 4.00
C PHE A 224 11.08 -0.39 2.54
N SER A 225 12.00 0.54 2.27
CA SER A 225 12.60 0.74 0.94
C SER A 225 13.74 -0.23 0.64
N VAL A 226 14.18 -0.99 1.63
CA VAL A 226 15.29 -1.95 1.50
C VAL A 226 15.01 -3.02 0.44
N TRP A 227 13.76 -3.40 0.27
CA TRP A 227 13.36 -4.43 -0.69
C TRP A 227 13.61 -3.99 -2.13
N ASP A 228 13.26 -2.76 -2.48
CA ASP A 228 13.52 -2.23 -3.82
C ASP A 228 15.01 -2.15 -4.14
N ARG A 229 15.85 -1.87 -3.14
CA ARG A 229 17.31 -1.85 -3.31
C ARG A 229 17.88 -3.27 -3.42
N LEU A 230 17.40 -4.19 -2.57
CA LEU A 230 17.87 -5.57 -2.54
C LEU A 230 17.52 -6.32 -3.83
N PHE A 231 16.32 -6.09 -4.36
CA PHE A 231 15.84 -6.76 -5.58
C PHE A 231 16.05 -5.94 -6.86
N GLY A 232 16.73 -4.79 -6.78
CA GLY A 232 17.09 -3.97 -7.94
C GLY A 232 15.91 -3.28 -8.64
N THR A 233 14.82 -3.04 -7.90
CA THR A 233 13.63 -2.35 -8.41
C THR A 233 13.59 -0.86 -8.05
N PHE A 234 14.61 -0.35 -7.35
CA PHE A 234 14.69 1.06 -6.98
C PHE A 234 14.97 1.93 -8.21
N MET A 235 14.13 2.92 -8.45
CA MET A 235 14.32 3.93 -9.48
C MET A 235 14.11 5.33 -8.92
N TYR A 236 14.79 6.30 -9.51
CA TYR A 236 14.64 7.72 -9.21
C TYR A 236 14.22 8.48 -10.47
N LEU A 237 13.27 9.39 -10.31
CA LEU A 237 12.87 10.36 -11.33
C LEU A 237 12.73 11.74 -10.68
N PRO A 238 13.32 12.81 -11.26
CA PRO A 238 13.07 14.15 -10.77
C PRO A 238 11.57 14.48 -10.77
N LYS A 239 11.10 15.17 -9.74
CA LYS A 239 9.66 15.45 -9.56
C LYS A 239 9.05 16.19 -10.76
N GLU A 240 9.83 17.01 -11.45
CA GLU A 240 9.42 17.80 -12.64
C GLU A 240 9.09 16.90 -13.85
N LYS A 241 9.54 15.65 -13.84
CA LYS A 241 9.29 14.65 -14.89
C LYS A 241 8.18 13.67 -14.53
N ILE A 242 7.67 13.71 -13.29
CA ILE A 242 6.61 12.80 -12.87
C ILE A 242 5.29 13.23 -13.50
N VAL A 243 4.64 12.30 -14.19
CA VAL A 243 3.28 12.43 -14.71
C VAL A 243 2.51 11.21 -14.22
N TYR A 244 1.43 11.42 -13.47
CA TYR A 244 0.62 10.33 -12.92
C TYR A 244 -0.35 9.76 -13.94
N GLY A 245 -0.77 8.53 -13.71
CA GLY A 245 -1.71 7.79 -14.54
C GLY A 245 -1.11 6.52 -15.12
N ILE A 246 -1.72 6.02 -16.16
CA ILE A 246 -1.21 4.89 -16.95
C ILE A 246 -1.49 5.14 -18.44
N ASP A 247 -0.50 4.94 -19.27
CA ASP A 247 -0.50 5.28 -20.71
C ASP A 247 -1.70 4.74 -21.51
N THR A 248 -2.26 3.63 -21.06
CA THR A 248 -3.42 2.97 -21.65
C THR A 248 -4.78 3.52 -21.19
N TYR A 249 -4.83 4.33 -20.11
CA TYR A 249 -6.07 4.79 -19.46
C TYR A 249 -5.97 6.26 -18.98
N MET A 250 -5.54 7.16 -19.86
CA MET A 250 -5.32 8.59 -19.54
C MET A 250 -6.58 9.45 -19.75
N GLU A 251 -7.67 8.91 -20.29
CA GLU A 251 -8.88 9.71 -20.52
C GLU A 251 -9.63 9.95 -19.21
N THR A 252 -10.20 11.16 -19.06
CA THR A 252 -10.89 11.58 -17.83
C THR A 252 -11.94 10.58 -17.35
N GLN A 253 -12.69 9.97 -18.25
CA GLN A 253 -13.69 8.95 -17.92
C GLN A 253 -13.10 7.65 -17.37
N ASP A 254 -11.83 7.36 -17.65
CA ASP A 254 -11.16 6.14 -17.21
C ASP A 254 -10.75 6.21 -15.74
N HIS A 255 -10.54 7.41 -15.19
CA HIS A 255 -10.04 7.56 -13.83
C HIS A 255 -10.98 8.30 -12.87
N ASN A 256 -12.06 8.97 -13.37
CA ASN A 256 -12.98 9.74 -12.52
C ASN A 256 -14.42 9.22 -12.50
N GLN A 257 -14.70 8.05 -13.08
CA GLN A 257 -16.02 7.41 -13.08
C GLN A 257 -15.96 6.04 -12.41
N LEU A 258 -16.59 5.91 -11.25
CA LEU A 258 -16.58 4.69 -10.45
C LEU A 258 -17.03 3.45 -11.25
N ASN A 259 -18.11 3.57 -12.04
CA ASN A 259 -18.62 2.46 -12.85
C ASN A 259 -17.61 1.97 -13.88
N ASN A 260 -16.80 2.87 -14.46
CA ASN A 260 -15.76 2.49 -15.40
C ASN A 260 -14.62 1.79 -14.69
N LEU A 261 -14.16 2.34 -13.56
CA LEU A 261 -13.12 1.75 -12.73
C LEU A 261 -13.44 0.31 -12.32
N LEU A 262 -14.69 0.06 -11.90
CA LEU A 262 -15.15 -1.29 -11.52
C LEU A 262 -15.23 -2.26 -12.71
N LYS A 263 -15.35 -1.77 -13.95
CA LYS A 263 -15.46 -2.59 -15.15
C LYS A 263 -14.13 -2.87 -15.84
N ILE A 264 -13.14 -1.99 -15.69
CA ILE A 264 -11.82 -2.09 -16.39
C ILE A 264 -11.18 -3.47 -16.24
N PRO A 265 -11.13 -4.13 -15.06
CA PRO A 265 -10.49 -5.44 -14.92
C PRO A 265 -11.11 -6.54 -15.79
N PHE A 266 -12.37 -6.40 -16.19
CA PHE A 266 -13.12 -7.37 -16.95
C PHE A 266 -13.19 -7.06 -18.45
N GLN A 267 -12.65 -5.90 -18.87
CA GLN A 267 -12.61 -5.50 -20.28
C GLN A 267 -11.36 -6.05 -20.98
N LYS A 268 -11.35 -6.03 -22.31
CA LYS A 268 -10.13 -6.28 -23.10
C LYS A 268 -9.08 -5.23 -22.74
N GLN A 269 -7.89 -5.68 -22.40
CA GLN A 269 -6.77 -4.75 -22.12
C GLN A 269 -6.47 -3.90 -23.36
N ARG A 270 -6.28 -2.61 -23.14
CA ARG A 270 -5.87 -1.67 -24.16
C ARG A 270 -4.36 -1.79 -24.37
N SER A 271 -3.91 -1.63 -25.60
CA SER A 271 -2.49 -1.43 -25.92
C SER A 271 -2.09 0.01 -25.65
N PRO A 272 -0.83 0.30 -25.29
CA PRO A 272 -0.32 1.66 -25.25
C PRO A 272 -0.64 2.39 -26.58
N LYS A 273 -1.07 3.65 -26.49
CA LYS A 273 -1.20 4.49 -27.66
C LYS A 273 0.23 4.73 -28.17
N ASN A 274 0.55 4.24 -29.37
CA ASN A 274 1.82 4.59 -30.01
C ASN A 274 1.88 6.11 -30.13
N ASN A 275 2.79 6.74 -29.40
CA ASN A 275 3.14 8.15 -29.58
C ASN A 275 4.18 8.29 -30.68
#